data_fb6072907f20dbe9e3691c2fce2da8cf
#
_entry.id   fb6072907f20dbe9e3691c2fce2da8cf
#
_cell.length_a   1.000
_cell.length_b   1.000
_cell.length_c   1.000
_cell.angle_alpha   90.00
_cell.angle_beta   90.00
_cell.angle_gamma   90.00
#
_symmetry.space_group_name_H-M   'P 1'
#
loop_
_entity.id
_entity.type
_entity.pdbx_description
1 polymer ?
#
loop_
_entity_poly.entity_id
_entity_poly.type
_entity_poly.pdbx_seq_one_letter_code
_entity_poly.pdbx_strand_id
1 'polypeptide(L)'
;MEVKRGIYKGSPVNHLHLNGKTVGVANALYNVNDIYQSFTNVQTDLPYEAIRDINEGRYTKYTVQTFDHWSRADSSIVQSTSTGEVVVPKNSHDILSAFYYIRNHLLSNPLTVGAT
;
A
#
# COMPACT_ATOMS: atom_id res chain seq x y z
N MET A 1 9.44 -0.15 6.98
CA MET A 1 9.00 -0.34 5.59
C MET A 1 10.22 -0.33 4.68
N GLU A 2 10.30 -1.32 3.82
CA GLU A 2 11.38 -1.43 2.85
C GLU A 2 10.90 -0.91 1.49
N VAL A 3 11.78 -0.17 0.79
CA VAL A 3 11.47 0.37 -0.53
C VAL A 3 12.57 -0.07 -1.50
N LYS A 4 12.16 -0.72 -2.59
CA LYS A 4 13.07 -1.16 -3.65
C LYS A 4 12.54 -0.71 -5.01
N ARG A 5 13.45 -0.52 -5.96
CA ARG A 5 13.06 -0.28 -7.36
C ARG A 5 12.70 -1.59 -8.03
N GLY A 6 11.67 -1.56 -8.88
CA GLY A 6 11.24 -2.72 -9.64
C GLY A 6 10.57 -2.32 -10.94
N ILE A 7 10.00 -3.32 -11.61
CA ILE A 7 9.25 -3.14 -12.85
C ILE A 7 7.91 -3.85 -12.69
N TYR A 8 6.83 -3.15 -13.02
CA TYR A 8 5.48 -3.70 -13.00
C TYR A 8 4.87 -3.52 -14.39
N LYS A 9 4.62 -4.64 -15.07
CA LYS A 9 4.09 -4.66 -16.45
C LYS A 9 4.82 -3.69 -17.38
N GLY A 10 6.15 -3.68 -17.29
CA GLY A 10 7.01 -2.85 -18.15
C GLY A 10 7.24 -1.42 -17.65
N SER A 11 6.60 -1.00 -16.58
CA SER A 11 6.76 0.35 -16.02
C SER A 11 7.63 0.34 -14.77
N PRO A 12 8.54 1.32 -14.60
CA PRO A 12 9.35 1.39 -13.38
C PRO A 12 8.46 1.75 -12.18
N VAL A 13 8.67 1.03 -11.09
CA VAL A 13 7.89 1.20 -9.86
C VAL A 13 8.81 1.23 -8.64
N ASN A 14 8.27 1.76 -7.54
CA ASN A 14 8.79 1.51 -6.20
C ASN A 14 8.00 0.35 -5.61
N HIS A 15 8.70 -0.68 -5.17
CA HIS A 15 8.10 -1.81 -4.49
C HIS A 15 8.22 -1.57 -2.99
N LEU A 16 7.10 -1.28 -2.36
CA LEU A 16 6.99 -1.05 -0.93
C LEU A 16 6.66 -2.36 -0.23
N HIS A 17 7.33 -2.63 0.88
CA HIS A 17 7.15 -3.86 1.63
C HIS A 17 7.16 -3.56 3.12
N LEU A 18 6.15 -4.06 3.83
CA LEU A 18 6.04 -3.94 5.28
C LEU A 18 5.63 -5.29 5.85
N ASN A 19 6.38 -5.76 6.86
CA ASN A 19 6.03 -6.95 7.62
C ASN A 19 5.66 -6.54 9.04
N GLY A 20 4.40 -6.80 9.42
CA GLY A 20 3.91 -6.60 10.78
C GLY A 20 3.92 -7.93 11.52
N LYS A 21 4.77 -8.05 12.52
CA LYS A 21 5.01 -9.33 13.22
C LYS A 21 5.05 -9.10 14.72
N THR A 22 4.34 -9.97 15.45
CA THR A 22 4.45 -10.00 16.92
C THR A 22 5.74 -10.69 17.33
N VAL A 23 6.31 -10.25 18.47
CA VAL A 23 7.54 -10.81 19.02
C VAL A 23 7.39 -11.04 20.52
N GLY A 24 8.22 -11.92 21.07
CA GLY A 24 8.30 -12.16 22.51
C GLY A 24 7.02 -12.77 23.08
N VAL A 25 6.60 -12.27 24.24
CA VAL A 25 5.43 -12.80 24.95
C VAL A 25 4.15 -12.66 24.15
N ALA A 26 4.01 -11.57 23.42
CA ALA A 26 2.83 -11.35 22.56
C ALA A 26 2.71 -12.44 21.50
N ASN A 27 3.81 -12.88 20.92
CA ASN A 27 3.81 -13.97 19.94
C ASN A 27 3.39 -15.32 20.54
N ALA A 28 3.65 -15.53 21.82
CA ALA A 28 3.23 -16.76 22.50
C ALA A 28 1.72 -16.79 22.74
N LEU A 29 1.10 -15.61 22.92
CA LEU A 29 -0.33 -15.49 23.16
C LEU A 29 -1.13 -15.37 21.86
N TYR A 30 -0.62 -14.63 20.89
CA TYR A 30 -1.31 -14.37 19.64
C TYR A 30 -0.29 -14.11 18.53
N ASN A 31 -0.19 -15.04 17.60
CA ASN A 31 0.80 -14.95 16.52
C ASN A 31 0.26 -14.11 15.38
N VAL A 32 0.90 -12.97 15.12
CA VAL A 32 0.61 -12.09 13.98
C VAL A 32 1.83 -12.04 13.07
N ASN A 33 1.60 -12.27 11.78
CA ASN A 33 2.63 -12.13 10.75
C ASN A 33 1.96 -11.66 9.47
N ASP A 34 1.75 -10.36 9.37
CA ASP A 34 1.07 -9.73 8.23
C ASP A 34 2.09 -9.13 7.27
N ILE A 35 1.88 -9.35 5.99
CA ILE A 35 2.74 -8.79 4.94
C ILE A 35 1.90 -7.87 4.05
N TYR A 36 2.38 -6.65 3.87
CA TYR A 36 1.78 -5.64 3.01
C TYR A 36 2.77 -5.27 1.92
N GLN A 37 2.32 -5.25 0.67
CA GLN A 37 3.14 -4.85 -0.46
C GLN A 37 2.37 -3.88 -1.35
N SER A 38 3.08 -2.93 -1.94
CA SER A 38 2.50 -1.99 -2.90
C SER A 38 3.50 -1.71 -4.01
N PHE A 39 3.01 -1.67 -5.24
CA PHE A 39 3.80 -1.32 -6.42
C PHE A 39 3.32 0.03 -6.91
N THR A 40 4.15 1.06 -6.73
CA THR A 40 3.75 2.44 -7.00
C THR A 40 4.53 3.04 -8.16
N ASN A 41 3.87 3.92 -8.93
CA ASN A 41 4.52 4.68 -9.99
C ASN A 41 5.61 5.58 -9.40
N VAL A 42 6.80 5.60 -10.02
CA VAL A 42 7.95 6.35 -9.49
C VAL A 42 7.79 7.86 -9.54
N GLN A 43 6.91 8.37 -10.41
CA GLN A 43 6.70 9.80 -10.58
C GLN A 43 5.54 10.33 -9.74
N THR A 44 4.46 9.55 -9.65
CA THR A 44 3.21 10.01 -9.02
C THR A 44 2.99 9.43 -7.62
N ASP A 45 3.71 8.38 -7.26
CA ASP A 45 3.52 7.57 -6.04
C ASP A 45 2.15 6.89 -5.96
N LEU A 46 1.41 6.85 -7.07
CA LEU A 46 0.12 6.17 -7.12
C LEU A 46 0.29 4.67 -7.28
N PRO A 47 -0.47 3.86 -6.56
CA PRO A 47 -0.33 2.41 -6.64
C PRO A 47 -0.92 1.84 -7.93
N TYR A 48 -0.25 0.83 -8.48
CA TYR A 48 -0.81 -0.04 -9.51
C TYR A 48 -1.46 -1.26 -8.88
N GLU A 49 -0.80 -1.82 -7.86
CA GLU A 49 -1.25 -3.03 -7.21
C GLU A 49 -0.81 -3.03 -5.75
N ALA A 50 -1.68 -3.51 -4.88
CA ALA A 50 -1.39 -3.69 -3.47
C ALA A 50 -1.76 -5.12 -3.06
N ILE A 51 -0.91 -5.74 -2.24
CA ILE A 51 -1.10 -7.10 -1.75
C ILE A 51 -1.12 -7.07 -0.22
N ARG A 52 -2.12 -7.72 0.35
CA ARG A 52 -2.24 -7.91 1.80
C ARG A 52 -2.28 -9.40 2.08
N ASP A 53 -1.29 -9.90 2.79
CA ASP A 53 -1.23 -11.29 3.23
C ASP A 53 -1.33 -11.29 4.76
N ILE A 54 -2.51 -11.55 5.26
CA ILE A 54 -2.86 -11.43 6.68
C ILE A 54 -2.80 -12.80 7.32
N ASN A 55 -2.01 -12.92 8.38
CA ASN A 55 -1.88 -14.12 9.19
C ASN A 55 -1.91 -13.72 10.66
N GLU A 56 -3.09 -13.84 11.30
CA GLU A 56 -3.33 -13.39 12.66
C GLU A 56 -3.99 -14.53 13.45
N GLY A 57 -3.19 -15.25 14.23
CA GLY A 57 -3.66 -16.42 14.94
C GLY A 57 -4.21 -17.48 13.96
N ARG A 58 -5.51 -17.74 14.04
CA ARG A 58 -6.20 -18.67 13.14
C ARG A 58 -6.81 -17.99 11.92
N TYR A 59 -6.78 -16.66 11.88
CA TYR A 59 -7.34 -15.89 10.78
C TYR A 59 -6.28 -15.70 9.70
N THR A 60 -6.61 -16.08 8.47
CA THR A 60 -5.75 -15.84 7.32
C THR A 60 -6.58 -15.25 6.19
N LYS A 61 -6.01 -14.27 5.48
CA LYS A 61 -6.65 -13.67 4.32
C LYS A 61 -5.60 -13.13 3.37
N TYR A 62 -5.74 -13.45 2.10
CA TYR A 62 -4.87 -12.94 1.04
C TYR A 62 -5.72 -12.09 0.10
N THR A 63 -5.34 -10.82 -0.07
CA THR A 63 -6.08 -9.88 -0.91
C THR A 63 -5.14 -9.20 -1.87
N VAL A 64 -5.52 -9.14 -3.14
CA VAL A 64 -4.83 -8.37 -4.17
C VAL A 64 -5.77 -7.28 -4.64
N GLN A 65 -5.30 -6.03 -4.63
CA GLN A 65 -6.01 -4.88 -5.15
C GLN A 65 -5.27 -4.32 -6.35
N THR A 66 -5.96 -4.15 -7.45
CA THR A 66 -5.42 -3.54 -8.67
C THR A 66 -6.08 -2.18 -8.86
N PHE A 67 -5.29 -1.15 -9.11
CA PHE A 67 -5.75 0.23 -9.19
C PHE A 67 -5.69 0.73 -10.63
N ASP A 68 -6.76 1.36 -11.07
CA ASP A 68 -6.83 2.07 -12.35
C ASP A 68 -7.16 3.53 -12.06
N HIS A 69 -6.15 4.39 -12.24
CA HIS A 69 -6.28 5.83 -12.02
C HIS A 69 -6.52 6.60 -13.32
N TRP A 70 -6.56 5.91 -14.45
CA TRP A 70 -6.43 6.56 -15.76
C TRP A 70 -7.66 6.43 -16.66
N SER A 71 -8.48 5.39 -16.48
CA SER A 71 -9.65 5.15 -17.33
C SER A 71 -10.74 6.19 -17.17
N ARG A 72 -10.84 6.82 -16.01
CA ARG A 72 -11.83 7.84 -15.70
C ARG A 72 -11.16 9.15 -15.31
N ALA A 73 -11.75 10.27 -15.74
CA ALA A 73 -11.21 11.59 -15.44
C ALA A 73 -11.46 12.04 -14.00
N ASP A 74 -12.56 11.57 -13.40
CA ASP A 74 -13.06 12.05 -12.10
C ASP A 74 -12.92 11.05 -10.95
N SER A 75 -12.47 9.84 -11.24
CA SER A 75 -12.41 8.79 -10.23
C SER A 75 -11.36 7.75 -10.59
N SER A 76 -11.02 6.91 -9.62
CA SER A 76 -10.18 5.73 -9.81
C SER A 76 -11.01 4.46 -9.61
N ILE A 77 -10.55 3.35 -10.16
CA ILE A 77 -11.22 2.05 -10.03
C ILE A 77 -10.28 1.12 -9.32
N VAL A 78 -10.78 0.45 -8.28
CA VAL A 78 -10.04 -0.58 -7.54
C VAL A 78 -10.72 -1.91 -7.76
N GLN A 79 -9.97 -2.90 -8.24
CA GLN A 79 -10.42 -4.28 -8.32
C GLN A 79 -9.75 -5.07 -7.21
N SER A 80 -10.55 -5.64 -6.33
CA SER A 80 -10.06 -6.40 -5.18
C SER A 80 -10.56 -7.84 -5.26
N THR A 81 -9.70 -8.79 -4.92
CA THR A 81 -10.09 -10.20 -4.83
C THR A 81 -11.09 -10.45 -3.70
N SER A 82 -11.23 -9.50 -2.76
CA SER A 82 -12.19 -9.61 -1.65
C SER A 82 -13.53 -8.97 -1.94
N THR A 83 -13.56 -7.80 -2.59
CA THR A 83 -14.77 -6.98 -2.74
C THR A 83 -15.19 -6.76 -4.19
N GLY A 84 -14.39 -7.19 -5.16
CA GLY A 84 -14.64 -6.95 -6.58
C GLY A 84 -14.26 -5.53 -6.99
N GLU A 85 -14.98 -4.99 -7.98
CA GLU A 85 -14.69 -3.67 -8.51
C GLU A 85 -15.39 -2.58 -7.69
N VAL A 86 -14.63 -1.55 -7.31
CA VAL A 86 -15.14 -0.41 -6.55
C VAL A 86 -14.62 0.88 -7.19
N VAL A 87 -15.50 1.86 -7.35
CA VAL A 87 -15.12 3.20 -7.80
C VAL A 87 -14.80 4.03 -6.56
N VAL A 88 -13.63 4.65 -6.57
CA VAL A 88 -13.10 5.41 -5.44
C VAL A 88 -12.70 6.82 -5.89
N PRO A 89 -12.44 7.74 -4.95
CA PRO A 89 -11.96 9.08 -5.32
C PRO A 89 -10.69 9.00 -6.19
N LYS A 90 -10.56 9.96 -7.10
CA LYS A 90 -9.44 10.01 -8.03
C LYS A 90 -8.11 10.00 -7.28
N ASN A 91 -7.16 9.18 -7.77
CA ASN A 91 -5.82 9.06 -7.20
C ASN A 91 -5.81 8.56 -5.76
N SER A 92 -6.69 7.63 -5.44
CA SER A 92 -6.70 6.98 -4.14
C SER A 92 -5.48 6.08 -3.95
N HIS A 93 -5.03 5.94 -2.70
CA HIS A 93 -3.90 5.13 -2.30
C HIS A 93 -4.33 3.91 -1.50
N ASP A 94 -3.52 2.84 -1.56
CA ASP A 94 -3.55 1.81 -0.54
C ASP A 94 -2.81 2.30 0.72
N ILE A 95 -2.84 1.50 1.79
CA ILE A 95 -2.26 1.94 3.07
C ILE A 95 -0.75 2.20 2.99
N LEU A 96 0.01 1.36 2.28
CA LEU A 96 1.46 1.55 2.15
C LEU A 96 1.81 2.73 1.28
N SER A 97 1.16 2.87 0.13
CA SER A 97 1.44 4.00 -0.76
C SER A 97 1.03 5.32 -0.13
N ALA A 98 -0.03 5.33 0.69
CA ALA A 98 -0.42 6.52 1.45
C ALA A 98 0.65 6.93 2.45
N PHE A 99 1.19 5.99 3.22
CA PHE A 99 2.28 6.28 4.15
C PHE A 99 3.53 6.75 3.44
N TYR A 100 3.88 6.11 2.33
CA TYR A 100 5.05 6.48 1.55
C TYR A 100 4.92 7.89 0.97
N TYR A 101 3.74 8.22 0.43
CA TYR A 101 3.44 9.54 -0.11
C TYR A 101 3.55 10.63 0.96
N ILE A 102 2.97 10.39 2.14
CA ILE A 102 3.03 11.32 3.27
C ILE A 102 4.48 11.53 3.71
N ARG A 103 5.24 10.44 3.84
CA ARG A 103 6.65 10.52 4.22
C ARG A 103 7.46 11.38 3.25
N ASN A 104 7.27 11.17 1.95
CA ASN A 104 7.98 11.95 0.93
C ASN A 104 7.57 13.41 0.96
N HIS A 105 6.28 13.68 1.15
CA HIS A 105 5.78 15.04 1.25
C HIS A 105 6.33 15.78 2.48
N LEU A 106 6.40 15.11 3.62
CA LEU A 106 6.97 15.68 4.84
C LEU A 106 8.47 15.95 4.70
N LEU A 107 9.21 15.07 4.03
CA LEU A 107 10.63 15.30 3.77
C LEU A 107 10.87 16.49 2.83
N SER A 108 9.96 16.72 1.89
CA SER A 108 10.04 17.84 0.95
C SER A 108 9.61 19.16 1.57
N ASN A 109 8.71 19.13 2.55
CA ASN A 109 8.12 20.32 3.18
C ASN A 109 8.08 20.19 4.71
N PRO A 110 9.24 20.04 5.37
CA PRO A 110 9.28 19.78 6.82
C PRO A 110 8.70 20.91 7.67
N LEU A 111 8.78 22.15 7.21
CA LEU A 111 8.27 23.30 7.96
C LEU A 111 6.75 23.36 8.01
N THR A 112 6.07 22.76 7.04
CA THR A 112 4.62 22.72 7.01
C THR A 112 4.07 21.93 8.20
N VAL A 113 4.76 20.89 8.61
CA VAL A 113 4.36 20.08 9.77
C VAL A 113 4.41 20.88 11.05
N GLY A 114 5.47 21.66 11.24
CA GLY A 114 5.62 22.50 12.43
C GLY A 114 4.70 23.69 12.44
N ALA A 115 4.22 24.15 11.30
CA ALA A 115 3.36 25.31 11.17
C ALA A 115 1.90 25.04 11.48
N THR A 116 1.52 23.77 11.49
CA THR A 116 0.16 23.39 11.85
C THR A 116 0.02 23.24 13.35
#